data_002e4a3f79806daae55fab9b3eecc5f9
#
_entry.id   002e4a3f79806daae55fab9b3eecc5f9
#
_cell.length_a   1.000
_cell.length_b   1.000
_cell.length_c   1.000
_cell.angle_alpha   90.00
_cell.angle_beta   90.00
_cell.angle_gamma   90.00
#
_symmetry.space_group_name_H-M   'P 1'
#
loop_
_entity.id
_entity.type
_entity.pdbx_description
1 polymer ?
#
loop_
_entity_poly.entity_id
_entity_poly.type
_entity_poly.pdbx_seq_one_letter_code
_entity_poly.pdbx_strand_id
1 'polypeptide(L)'
;MDPRDKPEGDENLGNGATLQLGLIGFGAFGRLTAKYLSPWFDILAHDPEAGDDEGLARLTTLEEAAACPVVVLAVPVGVLAETVAAIAPHLTPGALILDVGSVKVKPAKVMREGLPEGVQIVGTHPLFGPQSGKDGIAGLRGAVCPVRGDKAAWRVAAFCRKALGLKVFVVTPEDHDREAATVQGLTHLIAKVLLAMEPLPTRMTTTSFERVMQGVDMVRH
;
A
#
# COMPACT_ATOMS: atom_id res chain seq x y z
N MET A 1 -12.15 -8.99 28.26
CA MET A 1 -12.78 -8.47 27.04
C MET A 1 -13.85 -9.48 26.65
N ASP A 2 -15.11 -9.11 26.77
CA ASP A 2 -16.27 -10.01 26.59
C ASP A 2 -16.44 -10.33 25.09
N PRO A 3 -16.64 -11.60 24.71
CA PRO A 3 -16.85 -12.01 23.30
C PRO A 3 -18.10 -11.41 22.64
N ARG A 4 -18.90 -10.64 23.35
CA ARG A 4 -20.18 -10.07 22.90
C ARG A 4 -20.09 -8.65 22.37
N ASP A 5 -18.93 -7.97 22.45
CA ASP A 5 -18.70 -6.63 21.89
C ASP A 5 -18.20 -6.68 20.43
N LYS A 6 -18.94 -7.38 19.56
CA LYS A 6 -18.82 -7.13 18.11
C LYS A 6 -19.65 -5.88 17.79
N PRO A 7 -19.07 -4.86 17.12
CA PRO A 7 -19.88 -3.77 16.59
C PRO A 7 -20.85 -4.37 15.56
N GLU A 8 -22.14 -4.07 15.72
CA GLU A 8 -23.16 -4.34 14.73
C GLU A 8 -22.75 -3.64 13.43
N GLY A 9 -22.30 -4.40 12.46
CA GLY A 9 -21.99 -3.93 11.12
C GLY A 9 -23.27 -3.79 10.34
N ASP A 10 -23.39 -2.72 9.58
CA ASP A 10 -24.45 -2.45 8.61
C ASP A 10 -24.84 -3.71 7.83
N GLU A 11 -26.03 -4.22 8.10
CA GLU A 11 -26.71 -5.25 7.32
C GLU A 11 -27.08 -4.66 5.95
N ASN A 12 -26.18 -4.70 4.99
CA ASN A 12 -26.55 -4.77 3.56
C ASN A 12 -25.33 -5.08 2.66
N LEU A 13 -24.71 -6.26 2.86
CA LEU A 13 -23.95 -6.91 1.81
C LEU A 13 -24.69 -8.19 1.46
N GLY A 14 -25.46 -8.12 0.40
CA GLY A 14 -26.18 -9.26 -0.13
C GLY A 14 -25.25 -10.43 -0.46
N ASN A 15 -25.76 -11.63 -0.15
CA ASN A 15 -25.21 -12.95 -0.51
C ASN A 15 -23.74 -13.16 -0.15
N GLY A 16 -23.46 -13.86 0.92
CA GLY A 16 -22.30 -14.62 1.42
C GLY A 16 -21.00 -14.76 0.62
N ALA A 17 -20.75 -13.98 -0.42
CA ALA A 17 -19.52 -13.98 -1.19
C ALA A 17 -18.58 -12.89 -0.66
N THR A 18 -17.41 -13.28 -0.21
CA THR A 18 -16.32 -12.34 0.13
C THR A 18 -15.98 -11.50 -1.09
N LEU A 19 -15.84 -10.17 -0.93
CA LEU A 19 -15.50 -9.26 -2.02
C LEU A 19 -14.11 -9.61 -2.58
N GLN A 20 -14.00 -9.72 -3.90
CA GLN A 20 -12.73 -10.00 -4.56
C GLN A 20 -11.87 -8.73 -4.65
N LEU A 21 -10.56 -8.91 -4.43
CA LEU A 21 -9.54 -7.88 -4.56
C LEU A 21 -8.42 -8.39 -5.46
N GLY A 22 -8.17 -7.68 -6.55
CA GLY A 22 -6.99 -7.89 -7.39
C GLY A 22 -5.76 -7.22 -6.79
N LEU A 23 -4.68 -7.95 -6.66
CA LEU A 23 -3.40 -7.44 -6.17
C LEU A 23 -2.35 -7.59 -7.27
N ILE A 24 -1.91 -6.46 -7.84
CA ILE A 24 -0.90 -6.44 -8.89
C ILE A 24 0.45 -6.09 -8.27
N GLY A 25 1.37 -7.06 -8.31
CA GLY A 25 2.63 -7.06 -7.58
C GLY A 25 2.54 -7.86 -6.28
N PHE A 26 3.30 -8.96 -6.19
CA PHE A 26 3.29 -9.87 -5.04
C PHE A 26 4.70 -10.04 -4.44
N GLY A 27 5.51 -8.98 -4.53
CA GLY A 27 6.77 -8.85 -3.80
C GLY A 27 6.55 -8.68 -2.29
N ALA A 28 7.59 -8.31 -1.55
CA ALA A 28 7.54 -8.21 -0.08
C ALA A 28 6.39 -7.32 0.44
N PHE A 29 6.12 -6.18 -0.21
CA PHE A 29 5.02 -5.30 0.18
C PHE A 29 3.64 -5.82 -0.26
N GLY A 30 3.55 -6.46 -1.43
CA GLY A 30 2.34 -7.14 -1.88
C GLY A 30 1.91 -8.25 -0.92
N ARG A 31 2.85 -9.08 -0.47
CA ARG A 31 2.61 -10.12 0.55
C ARG A 31 2.15 -9.54 1.88
N LEU A 32 2.78 -8.44 2.34
CA LEU A 32 2.32 -7.72 3.53
C LEU A 32 0.88 -7.20 3.36
N THR A 33 0.56 -6.65 2.20
CA THR A 33 -0.78 -6.17 1.85
C THR A 33 -1.78 -7.32 1.87
N ALA A 34 -1.46 -8.45 1.23
CA ALA A 34 -2.30 -9.65 1.24
C ALA A 34 -2.54 -10.15 2.66
N LYS A 35 -1.50 -10.27 3.49
CA LYS A 35 -1.60 -10.69 4.89
C LYS A 35 -2.65 -9.91 5.68
N TYR A 36 -2.69 -8.58 5.52
CA TYR A 36 -3.61 -7.72 6.28
C TYR A 36 -4.97 -7.53 5.64
N LEU A 37 -5.11 -7.81 4.34
CA LEU A 37 -6.38 -7.69 3.63
C LEU A 37 -7.14 -9.02 3.50
N SER A 38 -6.47 -10.17 3.58
CA SER A 38 -7.11 -11.51 3.45
C SER A 38 -8.26 -11.78 4.43
N PRO A 39 -8.33 -11.20 5.66
CA PRO A 39 -9.51 -11.36 6.50
C PRO A 39 -10.79 -10.69 5.96
N TRP A 40 -10.65 -9.78 4.97
CA TRP A 40 -11.73 -8.94 4.45
C TRP A 40 -12.05 -9.22 2.98
N PHE A 41 -11.08 -9.77 2.23
CA PHE A 41 -11.18 -9.96 0.78
C PHE A 41 -10.71 -11.35 0.37
N ASP A 42 -11.30 -11.87 -0.71
CA ASP A 42 -10.73 -12.96 -1.49
C ASP A 42 -9.71 -12.36 -2.47
N ILE A 43 -8.42 -12.63 -2.24
CA ILE A 43 -7.33 -11.94 -2.94
C ILE A 43 -6.86 -12.75 -4.15
N LEU A 44 -6.96 -12.14 -5.33
CA LEU A 44 -6.42 -12.61 -6.59
C LEU A 44 -5.14 -11.84 -6.88
N ALA A 45 -3.99 -12.48 -6.74
CA ALA A 45 -2.70 -11.81 -6.93
C ALA A 45 -2.08 -12.15 -8.28
N HIS A 46 -1.51 -11.15 -8.92
CA HIS A 46 -0.70 -11.31 -10.12
C HIS A 46 0.68 -10.71 -9.93
N ASP A 47 1.70 -11.53 -10.15
CA ASP A 47 3.11 -11.12 -10.24
C ASP A 47 3.85 -12.17 -11.08
N PRO A 48 4.49 -11.79 -12.19
CA PRO A 48 5.18 -12.75 -13.06
C PRO A 48 6.38 -13.45 -12.40
N GLU A 49 6.89 -12.88 -11.30
CA GLU A 49 8.03 -13.43 -10.55
C GLU A 49 7.61 -14.18 -9.28
N ALA A 50 6.32 -14.24 -8.95
CA ALA A 50 5.85 -14.94 -7.77
C ALA A 50 5.97 -16.47 -7.94
N GLY A 51 6.74 -17.11 -7.04
CA GLY A 51 6.93 -18.56 -7.03
C GLY A 51 5.79 -19.31 -6.30
N ASP A 52 5.23 -18.71 -5.25
CA ASP A 52 4.10 -19.25 -4.46
C ASP A 52 3.29 -18.12 -3.83
N ASP A 53 2.12 -18.45 -3.29
CA ASP A 53 1.18 -17.51 -2.67
C ASP A 53 1.29 -17.47 -1.13
N GLU A 54 2.10 -18.35 -0.53
CA GLU A 54 2.25 -18.52 0.92
C GLU A 54 0.90 -18.68 1.67
N GLY A 55 -0.16 -19.09 0.96
CA GLY A 55 -1.52 -19.18 1.50
C GLY A 55 -2.18 -17.81 1.78
N LEU A 56 -1.63 -16.71 1.22
CA LEU A 56 -2.11 -15.35 1.45
C LEU A 56 -3.06 -14.86 0.35
N ALA A 57 -2.98 -15.45 -0.84
CA ALA A 57 -3.74 -15.05 -2.01
C ALA A 57 -3.82 -16.22 -3.00
N ARG A 58 -4.72 -16.16 -3.97
CA ARG A 58 -4.71 -17.06 -5.13
C ARG A 58 -3.94 -16.39 -6.26
N LEU A 59 -2.83 -17.00 -6.70
CA LEU A 59 -2.10 -16.52 -7.87
C LEU A 59 -2.93 -16.73 -9.14
N THR A 60 -2.96 -15.71 -9.99
CA THR A 60 -3.81 -15.69 -11.19
C THR A 60 -3.20 -14.87 -12.32
N THR A 61 -3.90 -14.76 -13.44
CA THR A 61 -3.48 -13.90 -14.56
C THR A 61 -3.67 -12.42 -14.24
N LEU A 62 -3.02 -11.55 -15.04
CA LEU A 62 -3.19 -10.10 -14.92
C LEU A 62 -4.64 -9.69 -15.16
N GLU A 63 -5.26 -10.29 -16.17
CA GLU A 63 -6.63 -10.02 -16.60
C GLU A 63 -7.63 -10.33 -15.48
N GLU A 64 -7.51 -11.50 -14.86
CA GLU A 64 -8.39 -11.90 -13.76
C GLU A 64 -8.23 -10.99 -12.54
N ALA A 65 -7.00 -10.66 -12.15
CA ALA A 65 -6.75 -9.75 -11.05
C ALA A 65 -7.26 -8.34 -11.34
N ALA A 66 -7.06 -7.84 -12.58
CA ALA A 66 -7.53 -6.52 -13.00
C ALA A 66 -9.06 -6.42 -13.09
N ALA A 67 -9.77 -7.52 -13.36
CA ALA A 67 -11.23 -7.56 -13.45
C ALA A 67 -11.95 -7.43 -12.09
N CYS A 68 -11.21 -7.47 -10.98
CA CYS A 68 -11.77 -7.35 -9.63
C CYS A 68 -12.38 -5.96 -9.38
N PRO A 69 -13.42 -5.87 -8.52
CA PRO A 69 -14.05 -4.59 -8.17
C PRO A 69 -13.14 -3.65 -7.36
N VAL A 70 -12.13 -4.18 -6.71
CA VAL A 70 -11.06 -3.43 -6.05
C VAL A 70 -9.72 -3.95 -6.56
N VAL A 71 -8.84 -3.06 -7.02
CA VAL A 71 -7.50 -3.42 -7.51
C VAL A 71 -6.46 -2.60 -6.77
N VAL A 72 -5.47 -3.28 -6.20
CA VAL A 72 -4.32 -2.66 -5.51
C VAL A 72 -3.06 -2.86 -6.36
N LEU A 73 -2.40 -1.75 -6.68
CA LEU A 73 -1.14 -1.71 -7.41
C LEU A 73 0.02 -1.64 -6.43
N ALA A 74 0.67 -2.78 -6.19
CA ALA A 74 1.81 -2.93 -5.28
C ALA A 74 3.12 -3.12 -6.06
N VAL A 75 3.24 -2.45 -7.19
CA VAL A 75 4.41 -2.46 -8.07
C VAL A 75 5.33 -1.26 -7.82
N PRO A 76 6.63 -1.36 -8.16
CA PRO A 76 7.53 -0.20 -8.12
C PRO A 76 7.01 0.95 -8.99
N VAL A 77 7.20 2.20 -8.53
CA VAL A 77 6.74 3.40 -9.26
C VAL A 77 7.34 3.50 -10.67
N GLY A 78 8.51 2.90 -10.88
CA GLY A 78 9.18 2.89 -12.19
C GLY A 78 8.40 2.15 -13.28
N VAL A 79 7.70 1.07 -12.93
CA VAL A 79 6.92 0.24 -13.86
C VAL A 79 5.41 0.51 -13.81
N LEU A 80 4.97 1.46 -12.97
CA LEU A 80 3.55 1.76 -12.78
C LEU A 80 2.84 2.15 -14.07
N ALA A 81 3.49 2.91 -14.96
CA ALA A 81 2.88 3.34 -16.22
C ALA A 81 2.59 2.15 -17.15
N GLU A 82 3.51 1.20 -17.25
CA GLU A 82 3.34 -0.03 -18.02
C GLU A 82 2.24 -0.90 -17.40
N THR A 83 2.24 -1.04 -16.07
CA THR A 83 1.19 -1.77 -15.35
C THR A 83 -0.18 -1.17 -15.57
N VAL A 84 -0.32 0.15 -15.48
CA VAL A 84 -1.58 0.87 -15.73
C VAL A 84 -2.07 0.64 -17.15
N ALA A 85 -1.18 0.72 -18.14
CA ALA A 85 -1.53 0.44 -19.54
C ALA A 85 -1.99 -1.02 -19.74
N ALA A 86 -1.33 -1.97 -19.07
CA ALA A 86 -1.65 -3.39 -19.19
C ALA A 86 -3.00 -3.75 -18.53
N ILE A 87 -3.33 -3.18 -17.38
CA ILE A 87 -4.60 -3.49 -16.68
C ILE A 87 -5.81 -2.73 -17.25
N ALA A 88 -5.60 -1.55 -17.84
CA ALA A 88 -6.69 -0.67 -18.28
C ALA A 88 -7.79 -1.35 -19.13
N PRO A 89 -7.45 -2.24 -20.10
CA PRO A 89 -8.46 -2.93 -20.91
C PRO A 89 -9.32 -3.94 -20.14
N HIS A 90 -8.86 -4.39 -18.98
CA HIS A 90 -9.47 -5.47 -18.20
C HIS A 90 -10.27 -4.97 -16.99
N LEU A 91 -10.22 -3.66 -16.71
CA LEU A 91 -10.92 -3.07 -15.56
C LEU A 91 -12.43 -3.06 -15.75
N THR A 92 -13.15 -3.40 -14.69
CA THR A 92 -14.61 -3.29 -14.67
C THR A 92 -15.07 -1.85 -14.43
N PRO A 93 -16.14 -1.37 -15.08
CA PRO A 93 -16.71 -0.06 -14.80
C PRO A 93 -17.08 0.10 -13.31
N GLY A 94 -16.67 1.21 -12.72
CA GLY A 94 -16.90 1.47 -11.28
C GLY A 94 -15.85 0.88 -10.34
N ALA A 95 -14.90 0.11 -10.84
CA ALA A 95 -13.82 -0.46 -10.03
C ALA A 95 -13.05 0.62 -9.26
N LEU A 96 -12.57 0.27 -8.08
CA LEU A 96 -11.72 1.10 -7.25
C LEU A 96 -10.26 0.68 -7.41
N ILE A 97 -9.45 1.60 -7.92
CA ILE A 97 -8.02 1.36 -8.14
C ILE A 97 -7.22 2.11 -7.07
N LEU A 98 -6.32 1.39 -6.41
CA LEU A 98 -5.45 1.90 -5.35
C LEU A 98 -4.00 1.69 -5.72
N ASP A 99 -3.11 2.64 -5.42
CA ASP A 99 -1.67 2.40 -5.38
C ASP A 99 -1.16 2.46 -3.94
N VAL A 100 -0.05 1.80 -3.66
CA VAL A 100 0.61 1.79 -2.34
C VAL A 100 2.02 2.38 -2.36
N GLY A 101 2.37 3.06 -3.43
CA GLY A 101 3.71 3.64 -3.61
C GLY A 101 4.07 4.71 -2.57
N SER A 102 5.37 4.97 -2.42
CA SER A 102 5.89 5.94 -1.44
C SER A 102 5.80 7.41 -1.89
N VAL A 103 5.47 7.68 -3.15
CA VAL A 103 5.20 9.02 -3.70
C VAL A 103 3.81 9.05 -4.31
N LYS A 104 3.18 10.22 -4.40
CA LYS A 104 1.78 10.32 -4.82
C LYS A 104 1.54 11.15 -6.08
N VAL A 105 2.28 12.23 -6.31
CA VAL A 105 2.05 13.12 -7.47
C VAL A 105 2.21 12.36 -8.80
N LYS A 106 3.33 11.65 -8.99
CA LYS A 106 3.58 10.88 -10.22
C LYS A 106 2.60 9.72 -10.40
N PRO A 107 2.36 8.83 -9.41
CA PRO A 107 1.36 7.78 -9.51
C PRO A 107 -0.05 8.29 -9.79
N ALA A 108 -0.50 9.33 -9.09
CA ALA A 108 -1.81 9.93 -9.29
C ALA A 108 -2.00 10.43 -10.74
N LYS A 109 -0.96 11.08 -11.31
CA LYS A 109 -0.98 11.53 -12.71
C LYS A 109 -1.07 10.34 -13.66
N VAL A 110 -0.19 9.34 -13.51
CA VAL A 110 -0.16 8.14 -14.36
C VAL A 110 -1.50 7.41 -14.35
N MET A 111 -2.08 7.18 -13.17
CA MET A 111 -3.37 6.52 -13.05
C MET A 111 -4.51 7.36 -13.65
N ARG A 112 -4.51 8.69 -13.42
CA ARG A 112 -5.54 9.57 -13.96
C ARG A 112 -5.55 9.62 -15.47
N GLU A 113 -4.37 9.62 -16.10
CA GLU A 113 -4.21 9.71 -17.55
C GLU A 113 -4.36 8.35 -18.25
N GLY A 114 -3.94 7.25 -17.60
CA GLY A 114 -3.91 5.93 -18.22
C GLY A 114 -5.12 5.05 -17.93
N LEU A 115 -5.94 5.35 -16.91
CA LEU A 115 -7.09 4.53 -16.56
C LEU A 115 -8.40 5.08 -17.12
N PRO A 116 -9.36 4.19 -17.51
CA PRO A 116 -10.69 4.60 -18.00
C PRO A 116 -11.40 5.58 -17.04
N GLU A 117 -12.21 6.49 -17.60
CA GLU A 117 -12.93 7.48 -16.78
C GLU A 117 -13.95 6.86 -15.80
N GLY A 118 -14.47 5.69 -16.14
CA GLY A 118 -15.46 4.97 -15.34
C GLY A 118 -14.95 4.34 -14.05
N VAL A 119 -13.64 4.42 -13.73
CA VAL A 119 -13.07 3.86 -12.50
C VAL A 119 -12.79 4.95 -11.46
N GLN A 120 -12.78 4.54 -10.19
CA GLN A 120 -12.40 5.38 -9.05
C GLN A 120 -10.92 5.19 -8.75
N ILE A 121 -10.20 6.26 -8.38
CA ILE A 121 -8.75 6.22 -8.15
C ILE A 121 -8.44 6.86 -6.81
N VAL A 122 -7.73 6.14 -5.96
CA VAL A 122 -7.27 6.62 -4.65
C VAL A 122 -5.79 6.29 -4.49
N GLY A 123 -4.96 7.29 -4.28
CA GLY A 123 -3.58 7.09 -3.88
C GLY A 123 -3.53 6.68 -2.41
N THR A 124 -2.74 5.68 -2.06
CA THR A 124 -2.45 5.36 -0.67
C THR A 124 -0.95 5.26 -0.44
N HIS A 125 -0.53 5.57 0.78
CA HIS A 125 0.84 5.34 1.20
C HIS A 125 0.84 4.83 2.65
N PRO A 126 0.93 3.52 2.88
CA PRO A 126 1.29 2.97 4.17
C PRO A 126 2.68 3.47 4.57
N LEU A 127 2.77 4.27 5.65
CA LEU A 127 4.03 4.84 6.13
C LEU A 127 4.83 3.81 6.95
N PHE A 128 4.82 2.58 6.48
CA PHE A 128 5.53 1.44 7.04
C PHE A 128 5.86 0.44 5.92
N GLY A 129 6.90 -0.33 6.12
CA GLY A 129 7.33 -1.38 5.20
C GLY A 129 7.19 -2.78 5.80
N PRO A 130 7.64 -3.82 5.08
CA PRO A 130 7.59 -5.20 5.54
C PRO A 130 8.24 -5.42 6.91
N GLN A 131 9.33 -4.74 7.21
CA GLN A 131 10.03 -4.86 8.50
C GLN A 131 9.25 -4.26 9.66
N SER A 132 8.72 -3.03 9.49
CA SER A 132 8.00 -2.33 10.56
C SER A 132 6.54 -2.78 10.70
N GLY A 133 5.98 -3.44 9.68
CA GLY A 133 4.60 -3.96 9.70
C GLY A 133 4.48 -5.46 9.98
N LYS A 134 5.58 -6.19 10.14
CA LYS A 134 5.56 -7.67 10.25
C LYS A 134 4.79 -8.19 11.47
N ASP A 135 4.89 -7.48 12.60
CA ASP A 135 4.33 -7.89 13.89
C ASP A 135 2.96 -7.24 14.20
N GLY A 136 2.46 -6.39 13.30
CA GLY A 136 1.18 -5.70 13.42
C GLY A 136 1.23 -4.32 12.78
N ILE A 137 0.07 -3.85 12.29
CA ILE A 137 -0.04 -2.52 11.67
C ILE A 137 -0.95 -1.57 12.43
N ALA A 138 -1.65 -2.05 13.46
CA ALA A 138 -2.53 -1.21 14.28
C ALA A 138 -1.74 -0.07 14.93
N GLY A 139 -2.26 1.16 14.80
CA GLY A 139 -1.61 2.37 15.31
C GLY A 139 -0.54 2.95 14.38
N LEU A 140 -0.10 2.23 13.33
CA LEU A 140 0.80 2.77 12.32
C LEU A 140 0.09 3.82 11.47
N ARG A 141 0.87 4.62 10.74
CA ARG A 141 0.36 5.75 9.96
C ARG A 141 0.21 5.37 8.50
N GLY A 142 -0.76 6.01 7.83
CA GLY A 142 -0.93 5.91 6.38
C GLY A 142 -1.56 7.18 5.82
N ALA A 143 -1.22 7.50 4.58
CA ALA A 143 -1.85 8.57 3.83
C ALA A 143 -2.86 8.02 2.83
N VAL A 144 -3.94 8.76 2.60
CA VAL A 144 -4.95 8.52 1.57
C VAL A 144 -5.10 9.81 0.77
N CYS A 145 -4.90 9.72 -0.53
CA CYS A 145 -4.92 10.85 -1.44
C CYS A 145 -6.07 10.68 -2.45
N PRO A 146 -7.10 11.55 -2.41
CA PRO A 146 -8.14 11.56 -3.44
C PRO A 146 -7.54 11.88 -4.81
N VAL A 147 -7.85 11.05 -5.83
CA VAL A 147 -7.41 11.29 -7.21
C VAL A 147 -8.60 11.41 -8.15
N ARG A 148 -9.51 10.43 -8.13
CA ARG A 148 -10.78 10.44 -8.87
C ARG A 148 -11.87 9.73 -8.07
N GLY A 149 -12.95 10.44 -7.74
CA GLY A 149 -14.06 9.91 -6.92
C GLY A 149 -13.88 10.18 -5.42
N ASP A 150 -14.25 11.39 -4.97
CA ASP A 150 -14.04 11.86 -3.58
C ASP A 150 -14.60 10.93 -2.51
N LYS A 151 -15.79 10.34 -2.75
CA LYS A 151 -16.41 9.39 -1.82
C LYS A 151 -15.57 8.12 -1.63
N ALA A 152 -14.81 7.70 -2.66
CA ALA A 152 -13.96 6.51 -2.58
C ALA A 152 -12.82 6.71 -1.59
N ALA A 153 -12.14 7.85 -1.63
CA ALA A 153 -11.04 8.16 -0.71
C ALA A 153 -11.49 8.14 0.76
N TRP A 154 -12.67 8.69 1.05
CA TRP A 154 -13.21 8.65 2.41
C TRP A 154 -13.60 7.23 2.86
N ARG A 155 -14.16 6.40 1.97
CA ARG A 155 -14.43 4.99 2.26
C ARG A 155 -13.15 4.21 2.53
N VAL A 156 -12.12 4.39 1.69
CA VAL A 156 -10.79 3.79 1.91
C VAL A 156 -10.20 4.24 3.25
N ALA A 157 -10.24 5.53 3.56
CA ALA A 157 -9.75 6.05 4.83
C ALA A 157 -10.51 5.48 6.03
N ALA A 158 -11.83 5.33 5.92
CA ALA A 158 -12.66 4.72 6.96
C ALA A 158 -12.33 3.24 7.16
N PHE A 159 -12.17 2.46 6.09
CA PHE A 159 -11.73 1.08 6.14
C PHE A 159 -10.35 0.94 6.81
N CYS A 160 -9.36 1.72 6.38
CA CYS A 160 -8.03 1.69 6.96
C CYS A 160 -8.03 2.03 8.46
N ARG A 161 -8.91 2.95 8.91
CA ARG A 161 -9.03 3.28 10.33
C ARG A 161 -9.75 2.19 11.13
N LYS A 162 -10.90 1.72 10.64
CA LYS A 162 -11.79 0.83 11.38
C LYS A 162 -11.35 -0.64 11.32
N ALA A 163 -10.99 -1.13 10.12
CA ALA A 163 -10.65 -2.52 9.89
C ALA A 163 -9.16 -2.81 10.16
N LEU A 164 -8.26 -1.91 9.75
CA LEU A 164 -6.82 -2.09 9.87
C LEU A 164 -6.23 -1.39 11.11
N GLY A 165 -7.00 -0.57 11.80
CA GLY A 165 -6.54 0.16 13.00
C GLY A 165 -5.50 1.24 12.72
N LEU A 166 -5.36 1.72 11.46
CA LEU A 166 -4.35 2.70 11.07
C LEU A 166 -4.72 4.11 11.52
N LYS A 167 -3.70 4.94 11.75
CA LYS A 167 -3.83 6.41 11.85
C LYS A 167 -3.74 7.01 10.45
N VAL A 168 -4.88 7.37 9.87
CA VAL A 168 -4.97 7.79 8.47
C VAL A 168 -5.08 9.30 8.33
N PHE A 169 -4.25 9.88 7.47
CA PHE A 169 -4.27 11.26 7.02
C PHE A 169 -4.84 11.31 5.60
N VAL A 170 -5.85 12.16 5.38
CA VAL A 170 -6.39 12.42 4.03
C VAL A 170 -5.79 13.74 3.58
N VAL A 171 -4.97 13.69 2.53
CA VAL A 171 -4.18 14.82 2.03
C VAL A 171 -4.15 14.82 0.51
N THR A 172 -3.79 15.95 -0.11
CA THR A 172 -3.56 16.00 -1.56
C THR A 172 -2.27 15.25 -1.93
N PRO A 173 -2.12 14.74 -3.16
CA PRO A 173 -0.85 14.16 -3.62
C PRO A 173 0.34 15.12 -3.45
N GLU A 174 0.13 16.40 -3.69
CA GLU A 174 1.15 17.45 -3.62
C GLU A 174 1.60 17.73 -2.18
N ASP A 175 0.65 17.81 -1.24
CA ASP A 175 0.97 18.01 0.18
C ASP A 175 1.66 16.77 0.75
N HIS A 176 1.17 15.57 0.37
CA HIS A 176 1.84 14.32 0.72
C HIS A 176 3.30 14.31 0.30
N ASP A 177 3.59 14.56 -0.98
CA ASP A 177 4.96 14.48 -1.50
C ASP A 177 5.85 15.57 -0.90
N ARG A 178 5.31 16.76 -0.58
CA ARG A 178 6.04 17.83 0.11
C ARG A 178 6.47 17.40 1.51
N GLU A 179 5.57 16.79 2.29
CA GLU A 179 5.91 16.29 3.63
C GLU A 179 6.85 15.08 3.56
N ALA A 180 6.60 14.14 2.65
CA ALA A 180 7.42 12.96 2.46
C ALA A 180 8.85 13.30 2.03
N ALA A 181 9.05 14.34 1.20
CA ALA A 181 10.37 14.80 0.79
C ALA A 181 11.23 15.19 2.00
N THR A 182 10.64 15.84 3.00
CA THR A 182 11.36 16.19 4.22
C THR A 182 11.56 14.97 5.13
N VAL A 183 10.51 14.20 5.41
CA VAL A 183 10.55 13.13 6.41
C VAL A 183 11.30 11.90 5.88
N GLN A 184 10.90 11.38 4.73
CA GLN A 184 11.51 10.18 4.15
C GLN A 184 12.77 10.52 3.34
N GLY A 185 12.74 11.57 2.54
CA GLY A 185 13.88 11.96 1.71
C GLY A 185 15.13 12.22 2.54
N LEU A 186 15.02 12.96 3.65
CA LEU A 186 16.13 13.21 4.56
C LEU A 186 16.61 11.92 5.25
N THR A 187 15.69 11.09 5.72
CA THR A 187 16.03 9.80 6.36
C THR A 187 16.79 8.89 5.40
N HIS A 188 16.32 8.77 4.16
CA HIS A 188 16.99 7.96 3.14
C HIS A 188 18.33 8.55 2.72
N LEU A 189 18.46 9.88 2.66
CA LEU A 189 19.75 10.55 2.37
C LEU A 189 20.77 10.23 3.47
N ILE A 190 20.38 10.39 4.74
CA ILE A 190 21.25 10.07 5.88
C ILE A 190 21.67 8.60 5.83
N ALA A 191 20.72 7.70 5.59
CA ALA A 191 21.01 6.27 5.48
C ALA A 191 22.01 5.97 4.36
N LYS A 192 21.82 6.53 3.16
CA LYS A 192 22.73 6.36 2.03
C LYS A 192 24.14 6.90 2.31
N VAL A 193 24.24 8.06 2.97
CA VAL A 193 25.52 8.63 3.34
C VAL A 193 26.25 7.71 4.32
N LEU A 194 25.56 7.24 5.37
CA LEU A 194 26.19 6.36 6.37
C LEU A 194 26.59 5.00 5.78
N LEU A 195 25.78 4.43 4.91
CA LEU A 195 26.09 3.18 4.19
C LEU A 195 27.32 3.35 3.27
N ALA A 196 27.46 4.50 2.61
CA ALA A 196 28.61 4.80 1.77
C ALA A 196 29.92 5.01 2.56
N MET A 197 29.83 5.24 3.88
CA MET A 197 30.96 5.39 4.78
C MET A 197 31.38 4.07 5.43
N GLU A 198 30.71 2.95 5.19
CA GLU A 198 31.07 1.65 5.77
C GLU A 198 32.47 1.18 5.36
N PRO A 199 33.28 0.54 6.25
CA PRO A 199 32.89 0.11 7.60
C PRO A 199 32.94 1.27 8.62
N LEU A 200 31.86 1.41 9.40
CA LEU A 200 31.75 2.44 10.43
C LEU A 200 32.44 1.98 11.74
N PRO A 201 32.96 2.93 12.57
CA PRO A 201 33.52 2.58 13.87
C PRO A 201 32.47 1.97 14.79
N THR A 202 32.81 0.86 15.46
CA THR A 202 31.89 0.15 16.39
C THR A 202 32.37 0.23 17.85
N ARG A 203 33.62 0.62 18.08
CA ARG A 203 34.23 0.52 19.41
C ARG A 203 33.91 1.71 20.33
N MET A 204 33.79 2.92 19.77
CA MET A 204 33.49 4.13 20.53
C MET A 204 32.29 4.82 19.88
N THR A 205 31.10 4.32 20.21
CA THR A 205 29.83 4.88 19.73
C THR A 205 29.15 5.70 20.83
N THR A 206 28.19 6.53 20.41
CA THR A 206 27.27 7.22 21.34
C THR A 206 25.88 6.65 21.18
N THR A 207 25.05 6.71 22.20
CA THR A 207 23.64 6.29 22.12
C THR A 207 22.89 6.98 20.99
N SER A 208 23.21 8.24 20.70
CA SER A 208 22.59 8.97 19.58
C SER A 208 22.99 8.38 18.23
N PHE A 209 24.28 8.01 18.07
CA PHE A 209 24.74 7.34 16.84
C PHE A 209 24.09 5.97 16.65
N GLU A 210 23.98 5.18 17.71
CA GLU A 210 23.33 3.86 17.68
C GLU A 210 21.85 3.96 17.26
N ARG A 211 21.14 4.97 17.72
CA ARG A 211 19.75 5.22 17.29
C ARG A 211 19.65 5.61 15.81
N VAL A 212 20.58 6.40 15.30
CA VAL A 212 20.65 6.71 13.88
C VAL A 212 20.89 5.43 13.07
N MET A 213 21.83 4.58 13.51
CA MET A 213 22.13 3.32 12.84
C MET A 213 20.94 2.35 12.84
N GLN A 214 20.16 2.27 13.93
CA GLN A 214 18.90 1.53 13.95
C GLN A 214 17.93 2.01 12.87
N GLY A 215 17.86 3.33 12.64
CA GLY A 215 17.06 3.92 11.57
C GLY A 215 17.61 3.56 10.17
N VAL A 216 18.93 3.53 10.01
CA VAL A 216 19.60 3.14 8.75
C VAL A 216 19.28 1.68 8.40
N ASP A 217 19.33 0.77 9.37
CA ASP A 217 19.03 -0.65 9.14
C ASP A 217 17.60 -0.91 8.68
N MET A 218 16.64 -0.06 9.08
CA MET A 218 15.24 -0.16 8.60
C MET A 218 15.06 0.21 7.12
N VAL A 219 16.00 0.95 6.51
CA VAL A 219 15.92 1.43 5.12
C VAL A 219 17.05 0.90 4.23
N ARG A 220 17.82 -0.06 4.73
CA ARG A 220 18.99 -0.64 4.04
C ARG A 220 18.59 -1.46 2.78
N HIS A 221 17.34 -1.84 2.62
CA HIS A 221 16.85 -2.74 1.56
C HIS A 221 15.97 -2.02 0.54
#